data_7318f63ffe4fa07b9d8385ffa0771e90
#
_entry.id   7318f63ffe4fa07b9d8385ffa0771e90
#
_cell.length_a   1.000
_cell.length_b   1.000
_cell.length_c   1.000
_cell.angle_alpha   90.00
_cell.angle_beta   90.00
_cell.angle_gamma   90.00
#
_symmetry.space_group_name_H-M   'P 1'
#
loop_
_entity.id
_entity.type
_entity.pdbx_description
1 polymer ?
#
loop_
_entity_poly.entity_id
_entity_poly.type
_entity_poly.pdbx_seq_one_letter_code
_entity_poly.pdbx_strand_id
1 'polypeptide(L)'
;MYRKLSVDAAFSPIVIRLSLRPHFNTPTKFYYSNMATKIRLQRFGRKGYAFYQVVVADSRAPRDGKFIERIGSYNPNTNPATIDLNFDRALYWLQVGAQPTDTARMILSREGVCLKKHLLEGVKKGAFDEAKAEEKFQAWLSEKKLALQQVKDAEREKSKANVKAR
;
A
#
# COMPACT_ATOMS: atom_id res chain seq x y z
N MET A 1 78.32 38.03 49.26
CA MET A 1 78.89 37.55 47.98
C MET A 1 78.15 36.35 47.48
N TYR A 2 77.10 36.51 46.78
CA TYR A 2 76.38 35.38 46.19
C TYR A 2 76.29 35.55 44.66
N ARG A 3 76.89 34.59 43.96
CA ARG A 3 76.91 34.53 42.49
C ARG A 3 75.54 34.11 41.99
N LYS A 4 74.93 34.90 41.10
CA LYS A 4 73.77 34.51 40.35
C LYS A 4 74.22 33.50 39.26
N LEU A 5 73.64 32.35 39.30
CA LEU A 5 73.67 31.40 38.17
C LEU A 5 72.41 31.60 37.32
N SER A 6 72.61 32.07 36.14
CA SER A 6 71.59 32.14 35.10
C SER A 6 71.40 30.73 34.53
N VAL A 7 70.20 30.29 34.52
CA VAL A 7 69.78 29.06 33.85
C VAL A 7 68.79 29.41 32.77
N ASP A 8 69.38 29.67 31.59
CA ASP A 8 68.59 29.74 30.39
C ASP A 8 68.22 28.31 29.96
N ALA A 9 67.00 27.91 30.28
CA ALA A 9 66.37 26.73 29.73
C ALA A 9 65.24 27.16 28.77
N ALA A 10 65.57 27.22 27.50
CA ALA A 10 64.62 27.37 26.45
C ALA A 10 63.66 26.18 26.40
N PHE A 11 62.51 26.35 27.01
CA PHE A 11 61.42 25.39 26.88
C PHE A 11 60.52 25.79 25.69
N SER A 12 60.76 25.16 24.56
CA SER A 12 59.86 25.29 23.42
C SER A 12 58.50 24.71 23.76
N PRO A 13 57.41 25.47 23.70
CA PRO A 13 56.09 24.87 23.82
C PRO A 13 55.79 24.12 22.53
N ILE A 14 55.73 22.79 22.61
CA ILE A 14 55.14 21.94 21.60
C ILE A 14 53.67 22.36 21.49
N VAL A 15 53.39 23.22 20.47
CA VAL A 15 52.01 23.50 20.10
C VAL A 15 51.44 22.26 19.46
N ILE A 16 50.79 21.44 20.29
CA ILE A 16 49.92 20.39 19.81
C ILE A 16 48.76 21.09 19.13
N ARG A 17 48.89 21.26 17.82
CA ARG A 17 47.80 21.73 16.97
C ARG A 17 46.75 20.59 16.91
N LEU A 18 45.89 20.55 17.96
CA LEU A 18 44.65 19.79 17.86
C LEU A 18 43.88 20.42 16.69
N SER A 19 43.97 19.77 15.55
CA SER A 19 43.06 20.04 14.44
C SER A 19 41.68 19.56 14.91
N LEU A 20 40.96 20.44 15.57
CA LEU A 20 39.50 20.34 15.68
C LEU A 20 38.98 20.33 14.26
N ARG A 21 38.90 19.13 13.68
CA ARG A 21 38.05 18.92 12.53
C ARG A 21 36.66 19.34 12.97
N PRO A 22 36.06 20.37 12.37
CA PRO A 22 34.68 20.64 12.65
C PRO A 22 33.92 19.35 12.32
N HIS A 23 33.35 18.71 13.30
CA HIS A 23 32.29 17.75 13.08
C HIS A 23 31.21 18.55 12.38
N PHE A 24 31.27 18.54 11.07
CA PHE A 24 30.11 18.86 10.26
C PHE A 24 29.08 17.84 10.70
N ASN A 25 28.24 18.27 11.63
CA ASN A 25 26.99 17.68 11.91
C ASN A 25 26.18 17.83 10.61
N THR A 26 26.57 17.07 9.58
CA THR A 26 25.70 16.88 8.45
C THR A 26 24.42 16.39 9.06
N PRO A 27 23.29 17.16 8.94
CA PRO A 27 22.03 16.60 9.34
C PRO A 27 21.99 15.27 8.62
N THR A 28 22.06 14.18 9.37
CA THR A 28 21.73 12.88 8.82
C THR A 28 20.38 13.14 8.21
N LYS A 29 20.38 13.26 6.88
CA LYS A 29 19.18 13.29 6.10
C LYS A 29 18.50 12.02 6.54
N PHE A 30 17.62 12.16 7.52
CA PHE A 30 16.68 11.13 7.85
C PHE A 30 15.96 10.94 6.52
N TYR A 31 16.50 10.02 5.73
CA TYR A 31 15.72 9.38 4.73
C TYR A 31 14.58 8.78 5.55
N TYR A 32 13.53 9.56 5.73
CA TYR A 32 12.22 8.99 5.90
C TYR A 32 12.09 8.12 4.66
N SER A 33 12.70 6.95 4.76
CA SER A 33 12.50 5.92 3.76
C SER A 33 11.00 5.79 3.76
N ASN A 34 10.38 6.25 2.68
CA ASN A 34 8.96 6.20 2.49
C ASN A 34 8.55 4.77 2.80
N MET A 35 8.17 4.53 4.05
CA MET A 35 7.57 3.27 4.49
C MET A 35 6.19 3.26 3.86
N ALA A 36 6.19 3.24 2.52
CA ALA A 36 4.98 3.26 1.75
C ALA A 36 4.26 1.96 2.03
N THR A 37 3.19 2.06 2.80
CA THR A 37 2.26 0.95 2.97
C THR A 37 1.59 0.68 1.64
N LYS A 38 1.67 -0.57 1.17
CA LYS A 38 1.08 -1.01 -0.09
C LYS A 38 -0.03 -2.00 0.14
N ILE A 39 -1.08 -1.90 -0.67
CA ILE A 39 -2.09 -2.94 -0.81
C ILE A 39 -1.66 -3.82 -1.99
N ARG A 40 -1.41 -5.10 -1.74
CA ARG A 40 -0.88 -6.02 -2.73
C ARG A 40 -1.47 -7.42 -2.59
N LEU A 41 -1.23 -8.24 -3.59
CA LEU A 41 -1.61 -9.65 -3.59
C LEU A 41 -0.45 -10.50 -3.04
N GLN A 42 -0.78 -11.35 -2.10
CA GLN A 42 0.08 -12.42 -1.59
C GLN A 42 -0.40 -13.75 -2.18
N ARG A 43 0.51 -14.54 -2.74
CA ARG A 43 0.15 -15.78 -3.43
C ARG A 43 0.07 -16.95 -2.46
N PHE A 44 -1.02 -17.68 -2.54
CA PHE A 44 -1.26 -18.96 -1.87
C PHE A 44 -1.75 -20.00 -2.90
N GLY A 45 -2.05 -21.17 -2.41
CA GLY A 45 -2.53 -22.28 -3.23
C GLY A 45 -1.40 -23.16 -3.78
N ARG A 46 -1.79 -24.23 -4.46
CA ARG A 46 -0.86 -25.23 -5.02
C ARG A 46 -0.29 -24.78 -6.38
N LYS A 47 0.67 -25.56 -6.89
CA LYS A 47 1.19 -25.39 -8.25
C LYS A 47 0.04 -25.56 -9.28
N GLY A 48 -0.08 -24.62 -10.22
CA GLY A 48 -1.14 -24.62 -11.22
C GLY A 48 -2.50 -24.12 -10.75
N TYR A 49 -2.75 -23.97 -9.44
CA TYR A 49 -4.02 -23.47 -8.89
C TYR A 49 -3.78 -22.37 -7.87
N ALA A 50 -3.53 -21.17 -8.38
CA ALA A 50 -3.19 -20.01 -7.56
C ALA A 50 -4.43 -19.45 -6.86
N PHE A 51 -4.27 -19.09 -5.60
CA PHE A 51 -5.22 -18.33 -4.78
C PHE A 51 -4.48 -17.12 -4.19
N TYR A 52 -5.13 -15.99 -4.11
CA TYR A 52 -4.47 -14.78 -3.63
C TYR A 52 -5.20 -14.20 -2.42
N GLN A 53 -4.41 -13.69 -1.48
CA GLN A 53 -4.92 -12.84 -0.41
C GLN A 53 -4.59 -11.38 -0.74
N VAL A 54 -5.57 -10.50 -0.52
CA VAL A 54 -5.38 -9.05 -0.60
C VAL A 54 -4.90 -8.58 0.76
N VAL A 55 -3.66 -8.12 0.83
CA VAL A 55 -3.01 -7.74 2.08
C VAL A 55 -2.45 -6.34 2.04
N VAL A 56 -2.39 -5.73 3.21
CA VAL A 56 -1.67 -4.48 3.47
C VAL A 56 -0.31 -4.83 4.02
N ALA A 57 0.74 -4.39 3.38
CA ALA A 57 2.10 -4.68 3.80
C ALA A 57 3.04 -3.51 3.53
N ASP A 58 4.18 -3.50 4.22
CA ASP A 58 5.28 -2.59 3.91
C ASP A 58 5.81 -2.89 2.51
N SER A 59 6.18 -1.85 1.77
CA SER A 59 6.73 -1.96 0.42
C SER A 59 8.03 -2.77 0.35
N ARG A 60 8.78 -2.81 1.44
CA ARG A 60 10.06 -3.53 1.57
C ARG A 60 9.89 -5.01 1.90
N ALA A 61 8.76 -5.39 2.48
CA ALA A 61 8.51 -6.78 2.86
C ALA A 61 8.44 -7.67 1.61
N PRO A 62 8.96 -8.91 1.65
CA PRO A 62 8.85 -9.84 0.53
C PRO A 62 7.37 -10.13 0.21
N ARG A 63 7.10 -10.55 -1.04
CA ARG A 63 5.72 -10.74 -1.53
C ARG A 63 4.87 -11.62 -0.62
N ASP A 64 5.38 -12.77 -0.24
CA ASP A 64 4.66 -13.78 0.54
C ASP A 64 5.09 -13.77 2.03
N GLY A 65 5.73 -12.66 2.48
CA GLY A 65 6.20 -12.49 3.84
C GLY A 65 5.20 -11.83 4.78
N LYS A 66 5.74 -11.15 5.81
CA LYS A 66 4.94 -10.46 6.83
C LYS A 66 4.06 -9.37 6.21
N PHE A 67 2.83 -9.33 6.63
CA PHE A 67 1.85 -8.29 6.29
C PHE A 67 1.28 -7.66 7.57
N ILE A 68 0.69 -6.48 7.45
CA ILE A 68 0.06 -5.73 8.54
C ILE A 68 -1.35 -6.25 8.78
N GLU A 69 -2.14 -6.33 7.69
CA GLU A 69 -3.54 -6.74 7.74
C GLU A 69 -3.93 -7.46 6.45
N ARG A 70 -4.78 -8.48 6.59
CA ARG A 70 -5.46 -9.12 5.47
C ARG A 70 -6.81 -8.46 5.28
N ILE A 71 -7.05 -7.90 4.08
CA ILE A 71 -8.30 -7.22 3.74
C ILE A 71 -9.29 -8.17 3.07
N GLY A 72 -8.80 -9.18 2.35
CA GLY A 72 -9.68 -10.08 1.62
C GLY A 72 -8.99 -11.19 0.87
N SER A 73 -9.71 -11.81 -0.06
CA SER A 73 -9.23 -12.87 -0.92
C SER A 73 -9.65 -12.68 -2.38
N TYR A 74 -8.83 -13.21 -3.29
CA TYR A 74 -9.08 -13.20 -4.72
C TYR A 74 -8.81 -14.58 -5.32
N ASN A 75 -9.83 -15.16 -5.92
CA ASN A 75 -9.75 -16.43 -6.62
C ASN A 75 -9.92 -16.23 -8.13
N PRO A 76 -8.86 -16.32 -8.94
CA PRO A 76 -8.95 -16.20 -10.39
C PRO A 76 -9.45 -17.47 -11.09
N ASN A 77 -9.53 -18.63 -10.38
CA ASN A 77 -9.85 -19.92 -10.99
C ASN A 77 -11.35 -20.11 -11.22
N THR A 78 -12.17 -19.23 -10.72
CA THR A 78 -13.62 -19.22 -10.95
C THR A 78 -13.95 -18.27 -12.10
N ASN A 79 -15.00 -18.57 -12.83
CA ASN A 79 -15.51 -17.68 -13.87
C ASN A 79 -16.97 -17.30 -13.53
N PRO A 80 -17.28 -16.02 -13.26
CA PRO A 80 -16.35 -14.92 -13.05
C PRO A 80 -15.46 -15.10 -11.81
N ALA A 81 -14.28 -14.47 -11.81
CA ALA A 81 -13.34 -14.52 -10.69
C ALA A 81 -14.02 -14.04 -9.39
N THR A 82 -13.84 -14.82 -8.32
CA THR A 82 -14.45 -14.51 -7.02
C THR A 82 -13.56 -13.57 -6.23
N ILE A 83 -14.15 -12.48 -5.75
CA ILE A 83 -13.52 -11.49 -4.87
C ILE A 83 -14.31 -11.49 -3.57
N ASP A 84 -13.62 -11.67 -2.46
CA ASP A 84 -14.15 -11.51 -1.11
C ASP A 84 -13.31 -10.44 -0.41
N LEU A 85 -13.90 -9.28 -0.14
CA LEU A 85 -13.19 -8.12 0.34
C LEU A 85 -13.93 -7.47 1.50
N ASN A 86 -13.21 -7.18 2.59
CA ASN A 86 -13.72 -6.29 3.63
C ASN A 86 -13.67 -4.84 3.11
N PHE A 87 -14.83 -4.35 2.69
CA PHE A 87 -14.98 -3.04 2.03
C PHE A 87 -14.52 -1.89 2.93
N ASP A 88 -14.92 -1.88 4.20
CA ASP A 88 -14.63 -0.79 5.13
C ASP A 88 -13.14 -0.71 5.45
N ARG A 89 -12.49 -1.85 5.63
CA ARG A 89 -11.04 -1.90 5.88
C ARG A 89 -10.25 -1.47 4.65
N ALA A 90 -10.68 -1.89 3.47
CA ALA A 90 -10.06 -1.48 2.21
C ALA A 90 -10.17 0.04 2.00
N LEU A 91 -11.34 0.61 2.27
CA LEU A 91 -11.59 2.05 2.18
C LEU A 91 -10.73 2.82 3.19
N TYR A 92 -10.68 2.37 4.44
CA TYR A 92 -9.85 2.96 5.49
C TYR A 92 -8.38 3.05 5.05
N TRP A 93 -7.79 1.95 4.61
CA TRP A 93 -6.39 1.94 4.20
C TRP A 93 -6.11 2.84 2.99
N LEU A 94 -7.04 2.92 2.04
CA LEU A 94 -6.92 3.86 0.93
C LEU A 94 -6.99 5.32 1.38
N GLN A 95 -7.80 5.64 2.41
CA GLN A 95 -7.91 7.00 2.96
C GLN A 95 -6.66 7.39 3.77
N VAL A 96 -6.07 6.45 4.48
CA VAL A 96 -4.80 6.65 5.22
C VAL A 96 -3.61 6.83 4.26
N GLY A 97 -3.78 6.50 2.97
CA GLY A 97 -2.75 6.71 1.95
C GLY A 97 -1.99 5.45 1.54
N ALA A 98 -2.49 4.25 1.88
CA ALA A 98 -1.92 3.02 1.35
C ALA A 98 -2.02 2.99 -0.18
N GLN A 99 -0.92 2.65 -0.85
CA GLN A 99 -0.82 2.64 -2.30
C GLN A 99 -1.14 1.23 -2.84
N PRO A 100 -2.23 1.05 -3.60
CA PRO A 100 -2.50 -0.24 -4.22
C PRO A 100 -1.55 -0.48 -5.40
N THR A 101 -1.10 -1.72 -5.57
CA THR A 101 -0.48 -2.19 -6.82
C THR A 101 -1.52 -2.20 -7.94
N ASP A 102 -1.11 -2.22 -9.21
CA ASP A 102 -2.03 -2.13 -10.34
C ASP A 102 -3.10 -3.22 -10.31
N THR A 103 -2.72 -4.47 -10.06
CA THR A 103 -3.67 -5.58 -9.92
C THR A 103 -4.61 -5.40 -8.73
N ALA A 104 -4.09 -4.97 -7.57
CA ALA A 104 -4.93 -4.69 -6.41
C ALA A 104 -5.90 -3.53 -6.69
N ARG A 105 -5.45 -2.49 -7.41
CA ARG A 105 -6.32 -1.38 -7.83
C ARG A 105 -7.47 -1.85 -8.70
N MET A 106 -7.21 -2.76 -9.64
CA MET A 106 -8.28 -3.34 -10.48
C MET A 106 -9.31 -4.10 -9.65
N ILE A 107 -8.86 -4.89 -8.66
CA ILE A 107 -9.75 -5.63 -7.75
C ILE A 107 -10.58 -4.66 -6.90
N LEU A 108 -9.93 -3.66 -6.27
CA LEU A 108 -10.60 -2.64 -5.48
C LEU A 108 -11.60 -1.79 -6.30
N SER A 109 -11.28 -1.53 -7.56
CA SER A 109 -12.18 -0.83 -8.48
C SER A 109 -13.39 -1.68 -8.85
N ARG A 110 -13.20 -3.00 -9.04
CA ARG A 110 -14.33 -3.92 -9.29
C ARG A 110 -15.31 -3.95 -8.12
N GLU A 111 -14.85 -3.87 -6.90
CA GLU A 111 -15.69 -3.81 -5.70
C GLU A 111 -16.22 -2.40 -5.39
N GLY A 112 -15.75 -1.37 -6.10
CA GLY A 112 -16.22 0.00 -5.95
C GLY A 112 -15.53 0.82 -4.87
N VAL A 113 -14.52 0.27 -4.18
CA VAL A 113 -13.80 0.97 -3.11
C VAL A 113 -13.13 2.24 -3.61
N CYS A 114 -12.54 2.19 -4.81
CA CYS A 114 -11.91 3.35 -5.43
C CYS A 114 -12.93 4.45 -5.76
N LEU A 115 -14.12 4.08 -6.21
CA LEU A 115 -15.22 5.00 -6.50
C LEU A 115 -15.70 5.67 -5.21
N LYS A 116 -15.95 4.89 -4.15
CA LYS A 116 -16.38 5.43 -2.85
C LYS A 116 -15.36 6.40 -2.29
N LYS A 117 -14.06 6.07 -2.36
CA LYS A 117 -12.99 7.00 -1.97
C LYS A 117 -13.08 8.31 -2.74
N HIS A 118 -13.22 8.25 -4.07
CA HIS A 118 -13.31 9.43 -4.94
C HIS A 118 -14.52 10.30 -4.58
N LEU A 119 -15.68 9.70 -4.33
CA LEU A 119 -16.87 10.41 -3.91
C LEU A 119 -16.68 11.10 -2.56
N LEU A 120 -16.07 10.42 -1.57
CA LEU A 120 -15.77 11.03 -0.28
C LEU A 120 -14.75 12.16 -0.36
N GLU A 121 -13.77 12.06 -1.26
CA GLU A 121 -12.84 13.17 -1.54
C GLU A 121 -13.56 14.37 -2.18
N GLY A 122 -14.55 14.12 -3.03
CA GLY A 122 -15.42 15.14 -3.61
C GLY A 122 -16.23 15.89 -2.57
N VAL A 123 -16.82 15.17 -1.60
CA VAL A 123 -17.52 15.77 -0.45
C VAL A 123 -16.58 16.64 0.38
N LYS A 124 -15.37 16.14 0.71
CA LYS A 124 -14.36 16.91 1.44
C LYS A 124 -13.94 18.20 0.72
N LYS A 125 -13.96 18.20 -0.60
CA LYS A 125 -13.65 19.38 -1.44
C LYS A 125 -14.85 20.29 -1.66
N GLY A 126 -16.03 19.95 -1.14
CA GLY A 126 -17.25 20.74 -1.29
C GLY A 126 -17.91 20.68 -2.68
N ALA A 127 -17.56 19.66 -3.50
CA ALA A 127 -18.12 19.53 -4.84
C ALA A 127 -19.58 19.09 -4.84
N PHE A 128 -20.01 18.34 -3.85
CA PHE A 128 -21.39 17.86 -3.66
C PHE A 128 -21.59 17.34 -2.24
N ASP A 129 -22.86 17.21 -1.82
CA ASP A 129 -23.25 16.75 -0.51
C ASP A 129 -23.06 15.22 -0.34
N GLU A 130 -22.95 14.76 0.89
CA GLU A 130 -22.78 13.36 1.22
C GLU A 130 -23.94 12.50 0.73
N ALA A 131 -25.19 13.01 0.81
CA ALA A 131 -26.38 12.33 0.31
C ALA A 131 -26.27 12.03 -1.19
N LYS A 132 -25.81 12.99 -1.99
CA LYS A 132 -25.59 12.81 -3.44
C LYS A 132 -24.44 11.85 -3.74
N ALA A 133 -23.42 11.80 -2.89
CA ALA A 133 -22.35 10.84 -3.03
C ALA A 133 -22.86 9.41 -2.81
N GLU A 134 -23.70 9.21 -1.79
CA GLU A 134 -24.30 7.91 -1.50
C GLU A 134 -25.24 7.46 -2.61
N GLU A 135 -26.10 8.34 -3.12
CA GLU A 135 -27.00 8.07 -4.24
C GLU A 135 -26.22 7.58 -5.50
N LYS A 136 -25.17 8.30 -5.87
CA LYS A 136 -24.31 7.90 -7.00
C LYS A 136 -23.63 6.55 -6.78
N PHE A 137 -23.23 6.26 -5.56
CA PHE A 137 -22.62 4.98 -5.23
C PHE A 137 -23.63 3.83 -5.30
N GLN A 138 -24.86 4.03 -4.81
CA GLN A 138 -25.93 3.03 -4.88
C GLN A 138 -26.39 2.77 -6.32
N ALA A 139 -26.49 3.82 -7.15
CA ALA A 139 -26.79 3.67 -8.56
C ALA A 139 -25.73 2.80 -9.26
N TRP A 140 -24.45 3.08 -9.04
CA TRP A 140 -23.37 2.28 -9.59
C TRP A 140 -23.41 0.82 -9.10
N LEU A 141 -23.69 0.58 -7.81
CA LEU A 141 -23.80 -0.77 -7.26
C LEU A 141 -24.93 -1.57 -7.92
N SER A 142 -26.08 -0.93 -8.17
CA SER A 142 -27.22 -1.59 -8.83
C SER A 142 -26.89 -2.00 -10.27
N GLU A 143 -26.28 -1.12 -11.05
CA GLU A 143 -25.83 -1.43 -12.41
C GLU A 143 -24.82 -2.57 -12.43
N LYS A 144 -23.86 -2.53 -11.49
CA LYS A 144 -22.83 -3.56 -11.36
C LYS A 144 -23.41 -4.93 -11.03
N LYS A 145 -24.37 -4.98 -10.10
CA LYS A 145 -25.06 -6.23 -9.76
C LYS A 145 -25.79 -6.83 -10.96
N LEU A 146 -26.51 -6.01 -11.71
CA LEU A 146 -27.21 -6.44 -12.92
C LEU A 146 -26.23 -6.99 -13.98
N ALA A 147 -25.14 -6.28 -14.25
CA ALA A 147 -24.12 -6.74 -15.19
C ALA A 147 -23.48 -8.07 -14.78
N LEU A 148 -23.15 -8.23 -13.49
CA LEU A 148 -22.61 -9.49 -12.97
C LEU A 148 -23.61 -10.64 -13.05
N GLN A 149 -24.88 -10.36 -12.86
CA GLN A 149 -25.93 -11.37 -12.97
C GLN A 149 -26.08 -11.87 -14.41
N GLN A 150 -26.11 -10.96 -15.37
CA GLN A 150 -26.12 -11.29 -16.80
C GLN A 150 -24.95 -12.19 -17.22
N VAL A 151 -23.73 -11.87 -16.75
CA VAL A 151 -22.54 -12.69 -17.03
C VAL A 151 -22.68 -14.07 -16.45
N LYS A 152 -23.14 -14.20 -15.20
CA LYS A 152 -23.37 -15.51 -14.56
C LYS A 152 -24.42 -16.35 -15.27
N ASP A 153 -25.50 -15.73 -15.72
CA ASP A 153 -26.58 -16.42 -16.43
C ASP A 153 -26.12 -16.90 -17.81
N ALA A 154 -25.39 -16.03 -18.53
CA ALA A 154 -24.79 -16.41 -19.81
C ALA A 154 -23.80 -17.61 -19.69
N GLU A 155 -23.02 -17.66 -18.59
CA GLU A 155 -22.12 -18.79 -18.35
C GLU A 155 -22.84 -20.06 -17.94
N ARG A 156 -23.91 -19.97 -17.17
CA ARG A 156 -24.77 -21.12 -16.85
C ARG A 156 -25.36 -21.73 -18.11
N GLU A 157 -25.82 -20.90 -19.05
CA GLU A 157 -26.35 -21.37 -20.32
C GLU A 157 -25.27 -22.04 -21.18
N LYS A 158 -24.09 -21.45 -21.29
CA LYS A 158 -22.95 -22.07 -21.98
C LYS A 158 -22.56 -23.43 -21.38
N SER A 159 -22.53 -23.53 -20.06
CA SER A 159 -22.22 -24.79 -19.40
C SER A 159 -23.29 -25.86 -19.63
N LYS A 160 -24.56 -25.47 -19.60
CA LYS A 160 -25.70 -26.40 -19.96
C LYS A 160 -25.62 -26.84 -21.40
N ALA A 161 -25.32 -25.96 -22.34
CA ALA A 161 -25.16 -26.28 -23.75
C ALA A 161 -24.01 -27.25 -23.98
N ASN A 162 -22.87 -27.04 -23.31
CA ASN A 162 -21.72 -27.93 -23.41
C ASN A 162 -21.99 -29.34 -22.82
N VAL A 163 -22.79 -29.43 -21.75
CA VAL A 163 -23.20 -30.73 -21.19
C VAL A 163 -24.16 -31.44 -22.13
N LYS A 164 -25.06 -30.72 -22.81
CA LYS A 164 -26.02 -31.31 -23.75
C LYS A 164 -25.37 -31.75 -25.08
N ALA A 165 -24.21 -31.17 -25.43
CA ALA A 165 -23.45 -31.50 -26.64
C ALA A 165 -22.47 -32.68 -26.48
N ARG A 166 -22.30 -33.20 -25.27
CA ARG A 166 -21.52 -34.39 -24.93
C ARG A 166 -22.40 -35.63 -24.88
#